data_a91fc59c75cd37c8c301e6d40cdf6b8d
#
_entry.id   a91fc59c75cd37c8c301e6d40cdf6b8d
#
_cell.length_a   1.000
_cell.length_b   1.000
_cell.length_c   1.000
_cell.angle_alpha   90.00
_cell.angle_beta   90.00
_cell.angle_gamma   90.00
#
_symmetry.space_group_name_H-M   'P 1'
#
loop_
_entity.id
_entity.type
_entity.pdbx_description
1 polymer ?
#
loop_
_entity_poly.entity_id
_entity_poly.type
_entity_poly.pdbx_seq_one_letter_code
_entity_poly.pdbx_strand_id
1 'polypeptide(L)'
;FQDLQNINQAFFSQMQNIWDSNKRDSKINLIVCGSVYSMMKKIFEDDKEPLFGRATGKINLTPFSPSVCKEILSDYNSSYTNEDLLCLYMLSGGVAKYISLLMDSGSTIKEKMIDYVTGITSPFLIDGKDILVSEMGKDYGVYFSILALISRGLTAQNEIDSVIQKNTGAYLANLYKVYNVIKPIRPLYSKKESRNARWQITDCYLRFYFRFIYANQSLVELGQYDLLKSVILRDYETFTGKTLEQYFTNKINEERQLTRIGGWWDRKGENEIDVIAVNDFENTCDFYEVKRQAGRINLLKLAEKVNNFKSAVKPVIDGYSIQTLGLSMNDM
;
A
#
# COMPACT_ATOMS: atom_id res chain seq x y z
N PHE A 1 0.85 17.27 16.65
CA PHE A 1 -0.03 18.45 16.57
C PHE A 1 -1.48 18.09 16.92
N GLN A 2 -2.04 17.04 16.34
CA GLN A 2 -3.43 16.61 16.53
C GLN A 2 -3.82 16.38 18.01
N ASP A 3 -2.87 16.04 18.88
CA ASP A 3 -3.12 15.74 20.30
C ASP A 3 -3.20 16.97 21.19
N LEU A 4 -2.89 18.14 20.69
CA LEU A 4 -2.89 19.38 21.48
C LEU A 4 -4.30 19.75 22.00
N GLN A 5 -5.34 19.34 21.28
CA GLN A 5 -6.72 19.52 21.74
C GLN A 5 -7.06 18.68 22.99
N ASN A 6 -6.36 17.55 23.19
CA ASN A 6 -6.53 16.73 24.40
C ASN A 6 -5.96 17.42 25.65
N ILE A 7 -4.96 18.28 25.46
CA ILE A 7 -4.33 19.05 26.54
C ILE A 7 -5.13 20.33 26.82
N ASN A 8 -5.56 21.01 25.76
CA ASN A 8 -6.36 22.22 25.82
C ASN A 8 -7.42 22.21 24.72
N GLN A 9 -8.68 22.01 25.11
CA GLN A 9 -9.79 21.96 24.18
C GLN A 9 -9.98 23.23 23.34
N ALA A 10 -9.56 24.38 23.86
CA ALA A 10 -9.62 25.66 23.14
C ALA A 10 -8.39 25.93 22.24
N PHE A 11 -7.41 25.04 22.19
CA PHE A 11 -6.13 25.27 21.51
C PHE A 11 -6.30 25.71 20.05
N PHE A 12 -7.08 24.98 19.27
CA PHE A 12 -7.26 25.30 17.85
C PHE A 12 -8.03 26.60 17.63
N SER A 13 -9.00 26.93 18.48
CA SER A 13 -9.68 28.23 18.44
C SER A 13 -8.79 29.39 18.82
N GLN A 14 -7.93 29.21 19.83
CA GLN A 14 -6.91 30.22 20.22
C GLN A 14 -5.89 30.41 19.09
N MET A 15 -5.41 29.33 18.51
CA MET A 15 -4.50 29.38 17.39
C MET A 15 -5.12 30.04 16.16
N GLN A 16 -6.40 29.78 15.87
CA GLN A 16 -7.17 30.46 14.86
C GLN A 16 -7.15 31.98 15.06
N ASN A 17 -7.50 32.45 16.27
CA ASN A 17 -7.56 33.87 16.60
C ASN A 17 -6.20 34.54 16.44
N ILE A 18 -5.13 33.90 16.95
CA ILE A 18 -3.76 34.44 16.83
C ILE A 18 -3.36 34.52 15.36
N TRP A 19 -3.60 33.45 14.58
CA TRP A 19 -3.26 33.41 13.17
C TRP A 19 -4.01 34.48 12.37
N ASP A 20 -5.34 34.54 12.52
CA ASP A 20 -6.18 35.50 11.77
C ASP A 20 -5.85 36.97 12.10
N SER A 21 -5.44 37.24 13.34
CA SER A 21 -5.05 38.59 13.76
C SER A 21 -3.68 39.03 13.25
N ASN A 22 -2.75 38.07 13.06
CA ASN A 22 -1.33 38.41 12.81
C ASN A 22 -0.82 37.99 11.43
N LYS A 23 -1.58 37.19 10.65
CA LYS A 23 -1.09 36.58 9.40
C LYS A 23 -0.59 37.54 8.33
N ARG A 24 -1.03 38.80 8.36
CA ARG A 24 -0.62 39.83 7.37
C ARG A 24 0.75 40.41 7.66
N ASP A 25 1.05 40.60 8.96
CA ASP A 25 2.25 41.31 9.42
C ASP A 25 3.33 40.36 9.95
N SER A 26 2.96 39.09 10.21
CA SER A 26 3.87 38.08 10.73
C SER A 26 4.84 37.60 9.67
N LYS A 27 6.10 37.44 10.06
CA LYS A 27 7.17 36.82 9.26
C LYS A 27 7.40 35.34 9.66
N ILE A 28 6.50 34.76 10.44
CA ILE A 28 6.61 33.38 10.92
C ILE A 28 6.13 32.43 9.82
N ASN A 29 6.95 31.45 9.49
CA ASN A 29 6.52 30.27 8.73
C ASN A 29 6.22 29.15 9.73
N LEU A 30 4.94 28.77 9.85
CA LEU A 30 4.49 27.73 10.77
C LEU A 30 4.25 26.44 10.04
N ILE A 31 5.06 25.42 10.37
CA ILE A 31 4.90 24.07 9.82
C ILE A 31 4.36 23.16 10.93
N VAL A 32 3.21 22.53 10.69
CA VAL A 32 2.59 21.58 11.61
C VAL A 32 2.56 20.20 10.97
N CYS A 33 2.86 19.18 11.75
CA CYS A 33 2.79 17.79 11.32
C CYS A 33 1.98 16.93 12.29
N GLY A 34 1.40 15.88 11.79
CA GLY A 34 0.67 14.87 12.56
C GLY A 34 0.71 13.52 11.86
N SER A 35 0.74 12.47 12.64
CA SER A 35 0.83 11.09 12.17
C SER A 35 -0.55 10.43 11.95
N VAL A 36 -1.59 10.96 12.60
CA VAL A 36 -2.97 10.42 12.50
C VAL A 36 -3.68 11.12 11.35
N TYR A 37 -3.74 10.43 10.20
CA TYR A 37 -4.27 11.00 8.95
C TYR A 37 -5.70 11.54 9.09
N SER A 38 -6.59 10.76 9.70
CA SER A 38 -8.00 11.15 9.86
C SER A 38 -8.16 12.41 10.71
N MET A 39 -7.37 12.54 11.77
CA MET A 39 -7.41 13.71 12.66
C MET A 39 -6.83 14.96 11.97
N MET A 40 -5.71 14.85 11.28
CA MET A 40 -5.13 15.98 10.54
C MET A 40 -6.07 16.47 9.45
N LYS A 41 -6.70 15.54 8.72
CA LYS A 41 -7.71 15.87 7.73
C LYS A 41 -8.90 16.60 8.36
N LYS A 42 -9.43 16.11 9.49
CA LYS A 42 -10.51 16.76 10.21
C LYS A 42 -10.12 18.19 10.59
N ILE A 43 -9.00 18.39 11.25
CA ILE A 43 -8.55 19.72 11.76
C ILE A 43 -8.47 20.77 10.65
N PHE A 44 -8.03 20.40 9.44
CA PHE A 44 -7.75 21.37 8.35
C PHE A 44 -8.74 21.34 7.20
N GLU A 45 -9.57 20.31 7.07
CA GLU A 45 -10.47 20.10 5.92
C GLU A 45 -11.96 20.03 6.30
N ASP A 46 -12.32 19.89 7.57
CA ASP A 46 -13.71 19.96 8.03
C ASP A 46 -14.10 21.44 8.26
N ASP A 47 -15.17 21.89 7.61
CA ASP A 47 -15.66 23.27 7.69
C ASP A 47 -16.16 23.70 9.07
N LYS A 48 -16.37 22.74 9.96
CA LYS A 48 -16.75 22.97 11.37
C LYS A 48 -15.56 23.21 12.30
N GLU A 49 -14.35 22.92 11.84
CA GLU A 49 -13.14 23.01 12.67
C GLU A 49 -12.49 24.41 12.58
N PRO A 50 -11.93 24.93 13.69
CA PRO A 50 -11.38 26.29 13.75
C PRO A 50 -10.28 26.58 12.72
N LEU A 51 -9.45 25.58 12.37
CA LEU A 51 -8.32 25.75 11.45
C LEU A 51 -8.68 25.46 9.98
N PHE A 52 -9.95 25.21 9.68
CA PHE A 52 -10.39 25.02 8.30
C PHE A 52 -9.96 26.16 7.40
N GLY A 53 -9.39 25.82 6.24
CA GLY A 53 -8.98 26.79 5.21
C GLY A 53 -7.83 27.73 5.59
N ARG A 54 -7.12 27.48 6.70
CA ARG A 54 -5.98 28.32 7.17
C ARG A 54 -4.61 27.79 6.77
N ALA A 55 -4.53 26.56 6.33
CA ALA A 55 -3.32 26.03 5.72
C ALA A 55 -3.08 26.67 4.34
N THR A 56 -1.91 27.28 4.15
CA THR A 56 -1.50 27.87 2.86
C THR A 56 -0.84 26.85 1.94
N GLY A 57 -0.39 25.74 2.48
CA GLY A 57 0.17 24.60 1.73
C GLY A 57 -0.02 23.30 2.51
N LYS A 58 -0.07 22.19 1.79
CA LYS A 58 -0.15 20.84 2.35
C LYS A 58 0.92 19.97 1.70
N ILE A 59 1.66 19.25 2.52
CA ILE A 59 2.66 18.27 2.07
C ILE A 59 2.19 16.89 2.52
N ASN A 60 1.83 16.06 1.55
CA ASN A 60 1.58 14.65 1.78
C ASN A 60 2.87 13.88 1.55
N LEU A 61 3.47 13.37 2.62
CA LEU A 61 4.62 12.48 2.49
C LEU A 61 4.18 11.15 1.90
N THR A 62 4.78 10.78 0.79
CA THR A 62 4.59 9.49 0.14
C THR A 62 5.76 8.57 0.44
N PRO A 63 5.57 7.24 0.44
CA PRO A 63 6.67 6.30 0.49
C PRO A 63 7.70 6.56 -0.62
N PHE A 64 8.95 6.20 -0.37
CA PHE A 64 10.00 6.24 -1.39
C PHE A 64 9.65 5.35 -2.57
N SER A 65 10.06 5.78 -3.76
CA SER A 65 9.88 5.02 -4.98
C SER A 65 10.76 3.76 -5.02
N PRO A 66 10.47 2.81 -5.93
CA PRO A 66 11.32 1.64 -6.12
C PRO A 66 12.78 1.95 -6.39
N SER A 67 13.07 3.00 -7.19
CA SER A 67 14.44 3.42 -7.49
C SER A 67 15.16 3.92 -6.24
N VAL A 68 14.53 4.74 -5.41
CA VAL A 68 15.09 5.24 -4.16
C VAL A 68 15.31 4.09 -3.15
N CYS A 69 14.37 3.14 -3.06
CA CYS A 69 14.58 1.96 -2.20
C CYS A 69 15.80 1.14 -2.63
N LYS A 70 15.99 1.00 -3.95
CA LYS A 70 17.15 0.32 -4.54
C LYS A 70 18.46 1.06 -4.26
N GLU A 71 18.49 2.39 -4.41
CA GLU A 71 19.62 3.25 -4.11
C GLU A 71 20.03 3.13 -2.63
N ILE A 72 19.08 3.29 -1.71
CA ILE A 72 19.34 3.16 -0.28
C ILE A 72 19.92 1.78 0.04
N LEU A 73 19.32 0.70 -0.45
CA LEU A 73 19.84 -0.64 -0.18
C LEU A 73 21.26 -0.81 -0.73
N SER A 74 21.56 -0.27 -1.93
CA SER A 74 22.88 -0.30 -2.54
C SER A 74 23.93 0.44 -1.72
N ASP A 75 23.57 1.57 -1.10
CA ASP A 75 24.46 2.36 -0.26
C ASP A 75 24.88 1.60 1.01
N TYR A 76 23.95 0.82 1.60
CA TYR A 76 24.23 0.02 2.79
C TYR A 76 24.84 -1.35 2.46
N ASN A 77 24.58 -1.90 1.28
CA ASN A 77 25.08 -3.21 0.84
C ASN A 77 25.24 -3.25 -0.68
N SER A 78 26.44 -2.94 -1.17
CA SER A 78 26.74 -2.94 -2.62
C SER A 78 26.62 -4.32 -3.29
N SER A 79 26.53 -5.39 -2.51
CA SER A 79 26.40 -6.78 -2.99
C SER A 79 25.00 -7.36 -2.79
N TYR A 80 23.99 -6.50 -2.58
CA TYR A 80 22.60 -6.96 -2.41
C TYR A 80 22.10 -7.74 -3.63
N THR A 81 21.15 -8.63 -3.40
CA THR A 81 20.45 -9.37 -4.44
C THR A 81 19.05 -8.77 -4.69
N ASN A 82 18.43 -9.10 -5.83
CA ASN A 82 17.03 -8.71 -6.09
C ASN A 82 16.06 -9.33 -5.07
N GLU A 83 16.43 -10.46 -4.45
CA GLU A 83 15.68 -11.06 -3.34
C GLU A 83 15.71 -10.17 -2.08
N ASP A 84 16.87 -9.56 -1.79
CA ASP A 84 17.01 -8.61 -0.69
C ASP A 84 16.20 -7.34 -0.93
N LEU A 85 16.24 -6.81 -2.15
CA LEU A 85 15.43 -5.65 -2.54
C LEU A 85 13.93 -5.94 -2.45
N LEU A 86 13.48 -7.10 -2.91
CA LEU A 86 12.08 -7.48 -2.79
C LEU A 86 11.66 -7.65 -1.33
N CYS A 87 12.52 -8.22 -0.48
CA CYS A 87 12.26 -8.33 0.95
C CYS A 87 12.17 -6.96 1.62
N LEU A 88 13.10 -6.05 1.35
CA LEU A 88 13.06 -4.68 1.84
C LEU A 88 11.75 -3.99 1.42
N TYR A 89 11.38 -4.11 0.15
CA TYR A 89 10.15 -3.50 -0.37
C TYR A 89 8.89 -4.15 0.22
N MET A 90 8.90 -5.47 0.45
CA MET A 90 7.82 -6.19 1.13
C MET A 90 7.57 -5.67 2.55
N LEU A 91 8.65 -5.42 3.29
CA LEU A 91 8.61 -5.01 4.70
C LEU A 91 8.38 -3.51 4.89
N SER A 92 8.79 -2.68 3.93
CA SER A 92 8.73 -1.22 4.07
C SER A 92 7.73 -0.55 3.14
N GLY A 93 7.53 -1.09 1.93
CA GLY A 93 6.78 -0.41 0.86
C GLY A 93 7.33 0.97 0.50
N GLY A 94 8.58 1.25 0.86
CA GLY A 94 9.21 2.56 0.71
C GLY A 94 9.00 3.51 1.90
N VAL A 95 8.34 3.08 2.99
CA VAL A 95 8.17 3.91 4.20
C VAL A 95 9.52 4.08 4.90
N ALA A 96 9.98 5.34 5.01
CA ALA A 96 11.29 5.71 5.53
C ALA A 96 11.59 5.09 6.91
N LYS A 97 10.62 5.09 7.84
CA LYS A 97 10.77 4.50 9.18
C LYS A 97 11.26 3.05 9.12
N TYR A 98 10.61 2.22 8.31
CA TYR A 98 10.93 0.79 8.24
C TYR A 98 12.24 0.52 7.52
N ILE A 99 12.55 1.34 6.50
CA ILE A 99 13.85 1.28 5.83
C ILE A 99 14.96 1.63 6.81
N SER A 100 14.86 2.74 7.56
CA SER A 100 15.86 3.14 8.57
C SER A 100 16.04 2.06 9.62
N LEU A 101 14.97 1.49 10.18
CA LEU A 101 15.06 0.42 11.18
C LEU A 101 15.86 -0.79 10.67
N LEU A 102 15.66 -1.20 9.42
CA LEU A 102 16.38 -2.32 8.82
C LEU A 102 17.83 -1.95 8.50
N MET A 103 18.07 -0.80 7.90
CA MET A 103 19.42 -0.37 7.49
C MET A 103 20.29 -0.06 8.69
N ASP A 104 19.81 0.67 9.69
CA ASP A 104 20.54 1.06 10.89
C ASP A 104 20.89 -0.15 11.76
N SER A 105 20.09 -1.22 11.69
CA SER A 105 20.42 -2.51 12.35
C SER A 105 21.41 -3.36 11.58
N GLY A 106 21.84 -2.95 10.37
CA GLY A 106 22.69 -3.77 9.49
C GLY A 106 21.96 -4.95 8.83
N SER A 107 20.60 -4.93 8.85
CA SER A 107 19.76 -5.97 8.25
C SER A 107 19.55 -5.70 6.78
N THR A 108 20.56 -5.92 5.95
CA THR A 108 20.59 -5.58 4.51
C THR A 108 20.38 -6.78 3.58
N ILE A 109 20.28 -7.99 4.12
CA ILE A 109 19.95 -9.20 3.36
C ILE A 109 18.66 -9.82 3.89
N LYS A 110 17.95 -10.53 3.04
CA LYS A 110 16.62 -11.10 3.34
C LYS A 110 16.57 -11.85 4.68
N GLU A 111 17.53 -12.73 4.93
CA GLU A 111 17.59 -13.54 6.13
C GLU A 111 17.69 -12.67 7.39
N LYS A 112 18.57 -11.66 7.38
CA LYS A 112 18.73 -10.73 8.50
C LYS A 112 17.52 -9.80 8.66
N MET A 113 16.88 -9.37 7.56
CA MET A 113 15.65 -8.60 7.63
C MET A 113 14.52 -9.38 8.30
N ILE A 114 14.34 -10.65 7.92
CA ILE A 114 13.36 -11.55 8.55
C ILE A 114 13.69 -11.79 10.02
N ASP A 115 14.97 -12.01 10.35
CA ASP A 115 15.42 -12.18 11.73
C ASP A 115 15.14 -10.92 12.58
N TYR A 116 15.44 -9.75 12.04
CA TYR A 116 15.14 -8.48 12.71
C TYR A 116 13.63 -8.31 12.97
N VAL A 117 12.81 -8.56 11.97
CA VAL A 117 11.35 -8.38 12.05
C VAL A 117 10.71 -9.34 13.06
N THR A 118 11.26 -10.57 13.18
CA THR A 118 10.77 -11.56 14.14
C THR A 118 11.50 -11.52 15.49
N GLY A 119 12.41 -10.57 15.69
CA GLY A 119 13.12 -10.39 16.96
C GLY A 119 12.20 -9.92 18.08
N ILE A 120 12.48 -10.35 19.33
CA ILE A 120 11.64 -10.07 20.53
C ILE A 120 11.39 -8.57 20.78
N THR A 121 12.32 -7.72 20.42
CA THR A 121 12.22 -6.25 20.59
C THR A 121 11.86 -5.51 19.31
N SER A 122 11.48 -6.26 18.26
CA SER A 122 11.23 -5.66 16.96
C SER A 122 9.99 -4.76 16.96
N PRO A 123 10.11 -3.51 16.52
CA PRO A 123 8.96 -2.63 16.35
C PRO A 123 7.94 -3.18 15.34
N PHE A 124 8.36 -4.02 14.40
CA PHE A 124 7.48 -4.63 13.41
C PHE A 124 6.41 -5.54 14.03
N LEU A 125 6.60 -6.03 15.26
CA LEU A 125 5.62 -6.87 15.95
C LEU A 125 4.43 -6.08 16.51
N ILE A 126 4.61 -4.79 16.80
CA ILE A 126 3.62 -3.97 17.52
C ILE A 126 3.11 -2.76 16.74
N ASP A 127 3.94 -2.13 15.93
CA ASP A 127 3.62 -0.89 15.21
C ASP A 127 2.32 -0.95 14.41
N GLY A 128 2.05 -2.09 13.74
CA GLY A 128 0.84 -2.25 12.94
C GLY A 128 -0.46 -2.17 13.76
N LYS A 129 -0.42 -2.62 15.02
CA LYS A 129 -1.54 -2.47 15.94
C LYS A 129 -1.63 -1.04 16.45
N ASP A 130 -0.53 -0.48 16.92
CA ASP A 130 -0.52 0.82 17.60
C ASP A 130 -0.93 1.96 16.67
N ILE A 131 -0.46 1.96 15.42
CA ILE A 131 -0.85 2.92 14.40
C ILE A 131 -2.36 2.88 14.16
N LEU A 132 -2.92 1.69 13.98
CA LEU A 132 -4.33 1.55 13.62
C LEU A 132 -5.29 1.70 14.80
N VAL A 133 -4.90 1.29 16.00
CA VAL A 133 -5.72 1.49 17.21
C VAL A 133 -5.86 2.98 17.51
N SER A 134 -4.81 3.78 17.32
CA SER A 134 -4.87 5.24 17.46
C SER A 134 -5.82 5.90 16.46
N GLU A 135 -5.97 5.34 15.25
CA GLU A 135 -6.89 5.82 14.23
C GLU A 135 -8.34 5.35 14.45
N MET A 136 -8.54 4.07 14.80
CA MET A 136 -9.84 3.39 14.75
C MET A 136 -10.57 3.37 16.07
N GLY A 137 -9.88 3.65 17.18
CA GLY A 137 -10.47 3.65 18.52
C GLY A 137 -10.99 2.26 18.95
N LYS A 138 -12.12 2.23 19.69
CA LYS A 138 -12.64 1.01 20.34
C LYS A 138 -13.13 -0.07 19.37
N ASP A 139 -13.50 0.29 18.15
CA ASP A 139 -14.10 -0.64 17.16
C ASP A 139 -13.04 -1.37 16.29
N TYR A 140 -11.75 -1.25 16.63
CA TYR A 140 -10.65 -1.79 15.83
C TYR A 140 -10.77 -3.29 15.53
N GLY A 141 -11.40 -4.09 16.38
CA GLY A 141 -11.48 -5.54 16.23
C GLY A 141 -12.13 -6.01 14.90
N VAL A 142 -13.23 -5.36 14.48
CA VAL A 142 -13.88 -5.68 13.20
C VAL A 142 -13.00 -5.24 12.02
N TYR A 143 -12.41 -4.05 12.09
CA TYR A 143 -11.48 -3.56 11.07
C TYR A 143 -10.28 -4.48 10.90
N PHE A 144 -9.69 -4.95 12.00
CA PHE A 144 -8.55 -5.87 11.98
C PHE A 144 -8.91 -7.22 11.36
N SER A 145 -10.10 -7.75 11.69
CA SER A 145 -10.60 -8.97 11.05
C SER A 145 -10.72 -8.82 9.53
N ILE A 146 -11.27 -7.69 9.06
CA ILE A 146 -11.39 -7.38 7.63
C ILE A 146 -9.98 -7.28 6.98
N LEU A 147 -9.04 -6.56 7.60
CA LEU A 147 -7.68 -6.40 7.09
C LEU A 147 -6.93 -7.75 7.03
N ALA A 148 -7.13 -8.61 8.02
CA ALA A 148 -6.58 -9.96 8.02
C ALA A 148 -7.12 -10.81 6.86
N LEU A 149 -8.41 -10.72 6.55
CA LEU A 149 -9.01 -11.42 5.42
C LEU A 149 -8.45 -10.90 4.09
N ILE A 150 -8.39 -9.58 3.89
CA ILE A 150 -7.82 -8.97 2.69
C ILE A 150 -6.36 -9.39 2.51
N SER A 151 -5.55 -9.43 3.58
CA SER A 151 -4.15 -9.84 3.52
C SER A 151 -3.95 -11.31 3.13
N ARG A 152 -4.98 -12.14 3.34
CA ARG A 152 -5.02 -13.56 2.95
C ARG A 152 -5.59 -13.80 1.55
N GLY A 153 -6.03 -12.74 0.85
CA GLY A 153 -6.53 -12.82 -0.51
C GLY A 153 -8.06 -12.82 -0.67
N LEU A 154 -8.84 -12.74 0.43
CA LEU A 154 -10.29 -12.53 0.34
C LEU A 154 -10.53 -11.02 0.12
N THR A 155 -10.61 -10.63 -1.13
CA THR A 155 -10.57 -9.22 -1.52
C THR A 155 -11.91 -8.68 -2.02
N ALA A 156 -12.86 -9.55 -2.35
CA ALA A 156 -14.20 -9.12 -2.71
C ALA A 156 -15.08 -8.94 -1.47
N GLN A 157 -15.93 -7.93 -1.46
CA GLN A 157 -16.79 -7.64 -0.30
C GLN A 157 -17.66 -8.84 0.10
N ASN A 158 -18.25 -9.54 -0.87
CA ASN A 158 -19.08 -10.71 -0.59
C ASN A 158 -18.32 -11.88 0.07
N GLU A 159 -17.03 -12.05 -0.25
CA GLU A 159 -16.17 -13.04 0.40
C GLU A 159 -15.94 -12.65 1.87
N ILE A 160 -15.64 -11.36 2.10
CA ILE A 160 -15.45 -10.82 3.46
C ILE A 160 -16.73 -10.93 4.26
N ASP A 161 -17.88 -10.51 3.71
CA ASP A 161 -19.19 -10.59 4.34
C ASP A 161 -19.54 -12.03 4.76
N SER A 162 -19.20 -13.01 3.91
CA SER A 162 -19.49 -14.42 4.19
C SER A 162 -18.70 -14.97 5.38
N VAL A 163 -17.46 -14.51 5.59
CA VAL A 163 -16.62 -14.95 6.71
C VAL A 163 -16.98 -14.20 7.99
N ILE A 164 -17.18 -12.87 7.91
CA ILE A 164 -17.53 -12.02 9.06
C ILE A 164 -18.98 -12.27 9.49
N GLN A 165 -19.82 -12.87 8.65
CA GLN A 165 -21.27 -13.08 8.83
C GLN A 165 -22.03 -11.76 9.10
N LYS A 166 -21.58 -10.67 8.45
CA LYS A 166 -22.11 -9.32 8.61
C LYS A 166 -21.84 -8.52 7.34
N ASN A 167 -22.71 -7.58 7.00
CA ASN A 167 -22.45 -6.62 5.94
C ASN A 167 -21.30 -5.69 6.35
N THR A 168 -20.17 -5.76 5.64
CA THR A 168 -18.95 -5.01 5.93
C THR A 168 -18.82 -3.71 5.12
N GLY A 169 -19.81 -3.37 4.30
CA GLY A 169 -19.73 -2.21 3.38
C GLY A 169 -19.40 -0.89 4.07
N ALA A 170 -19.99 -0.61 5.24
CA ALA A 170 -19.70 0.61 6.01
C ALA A 170 -18.25 0.60 6.57
N TYR A 171 -17.78 -0.55 7.05
CA TYR A 171 -16.40 -0.71 7.55
C TYR A 171 -15.39 -0.54 6.42
N LEU A 172 -15.62 -1.14 5.25
CA LEU A 172 -14.77 -0.97 4.07
C LEU A 172 -14.76 0.49 3.59
N ALA A 173 -15.92 1.16 3.62
CA ALA A 173 -15.99 2.59 3.30
C ALA A 173 -15.17 3.45 4.28
N ASN A 174 -15.20 3.16 5.57
CA ASN A 174 -14.39 3.85 6.57
C ASN A 174 -12.90 3.56 6.40
N LEU A 175 -12.50 2.28 6.22
CA LEU A 175 -11.12 1.89 5.94
C LEU A 175 -10.55 2.62 4.71
N TYR A 176 -11.37 2.87 3.70
CA TYR A 176 -10.98 3.58 2.48
C TYR A 176 -11.01 5.10 2.65
N LYS A 177 -12.16 5.68 3.04
CA LYS A 177 -12.38 7.13 2.96
C LYS A 177 -11.90 7.90 4.18
N VAL A 178 -11.97 7.27 5.36
CA VAL A 178 -11.61 7.91 6.63
C VAL A 178 -10.16 7.58 7.00
N TYR A 179 -9.82 6.30 7.05
CA TYR A 179 -8.50 5.86 7.53
C TYR A 179 -7.45 5.72 6.43
N ASN A 180 -7.85 5.68 5.16
CA ASN A 180 -6.95 5.53 3.99
C ASN A 180 -6.03 4.30 4.06
N VAL A 181 -6.48 3.21 4.70
CA VAL A 181 -5.71 1.97 4.90
C VAL A 181 -5.86 1.01 3.74
N ILE A 182 -7.03 1.02 3.08
CA ILE A 182 -7.32 0.19 1.91
C ILE A 182 -7.74 1.05 0.71
N LYS A 183 -7.62 0.48 -0.47
CA LYS A 183 -8.18 1.07 -1.71
C LYS A 183 -8.95 0.03 -2.50
N PRO A 184 -10.03 0.43 -3.19
CA PRO A 184 -10.68 -0.45 -4.16
C PRO A 184 -9.84 -0.49 -5.45
N ILE A 185 -9.39 -1.69 -5.83
CA ILE A 185 -8.78 -1.95 -7.13
C ILE A 185 -9.88 -2.42 -8.08
N ARG A 186 -9.92 -1.86 -9.26
CA ARG A 186 -10.85 -2.23 -10.31
C ARG A 186 -10.11 -2.59 -11.59
N PRO A 187 -10.67 -3.50 -12.39
CA PRO A 187 -10.11 -3.78 -13.71
C PRO A 187 -9.99 -2.46 -14.51
N LEU A 188 -8.89 -2.27 -15.19
CA LEU A 188 -8.69 -1.09 -16.02
C LEU A 188 -9.84 -0.96 -17.03
N TYR A 189 -10.34 0.26 -17.27
CA TYR A 189 -11.52 0.57 -18.09
C TYR A 189 -12.87 0.06 -17.55
N SER A 190 -12.93 -0.51 -16.35
CA SER A 190 -14.24 -0.81 -15.74
C SER A 190 -14.96 0.48 -15.32
N LYS A 191 -16.30 0.43 -15.28
CA LYS A 191 -17.13 1.54 -14.76
C LYS A 191 -16.84 1.75 -13.25
N LYS A 192 -16.94 3.00 -12.79
CA LYS A 192 -16.71 3.34 -11.36
C LYS A 192 -17.64 2.56 -10.40
N GLU A 193 -18.86 2.28 -10.86
CA GLU A 193 -19.88 1.55 -10.09
C GLU A 193 -19.76 0.03 -10.23
N SER A 194 -18.74 -0.47 -10.91
CA SER A 194 -18.53 -1.91 -11.11
C SER A 194 -18.41 -2.63 -9.79
N ARG A 195 -19.21 -3.67 -9.60
CA ARG A 195 -19.13 -4.59 -8.44
C ARG A 195 -17.90 -5.51 -8.49
N ASN A 196 -17.15 -5.50 -9.58
CA ASN A 196 -15.92 -6.27 -9.76
C ASN A 196 -14.70 -5.56 -9.16
N ALA A 197 -14.87 -4.94 -8.00
CA ALA A 197 -13.80 -4.29 -7.25
C ALA A 197 -13.22 -5.28 -6.23
N ARG A 198 -11.90 -5.28 -6.11
CA ARG A 198 -11.14 -6.00 -5.08
C ARG A 198 -10.56 -4.98 -4.10
N TRP A 199 -10.60 -5.27 -2.82
CA TRP A 199 -9.98 -4.44 -1.80
C TRP A 199 -8.52 -4.81 -1.61
N GLN A 200 -7.68 -3.81 -1.51
CA GLN A 200 -6.23 -3.98 -1.29
C GLN A 200 -5.77 -3.09 -0.14
N ILE A 201 -4.96 -3.63 0.77
CA ILE A 201 -4.23 -2.84 1.76
C ILE A 201 -3.18 -2.01 1.02
N THR A 202 -3.17 -0.69 1.25
CA THR A 202 -2.30 0.26 0.53
C THR A 202 -0.84 0.14 0.94
N ASP A 203 -0.58 -0.09 2.21
CA ASP A 203 0.73 -0.16 2.83
C ASP A 203 1.27 -1.59 2.82
N CYS A 204 2.51 -1.79 2.33
CA CYS A 204 3.14 -3.11 2.25
C CYS A 204 3.42 -3.70 3.63
N TYR A 205 3.88 -2.85 4.59
CA TYR A 205 4.12 -3.31 5.95
C TYR A 205 2.82 -3.77 6.63
N LEU A 206 1.73 -3.01 6.51
CA LEU A 206 0.44 -3.42 7.07
C LEU A 206 -0.06 -4.72 6.43
N ARG A 207 0.14 -4.89 5.12
CA ARG A 207 -0.20 -6.15 4.44
C ARG A 207 0.62 -7.32 5.01
N PHE A 208 1.93 -7.14 5.23
CA PHE A 208 2.80 -8.11 5.89
C PHE A 208 2.36 -8.35 7.34
N TYR A 209 2.11 -7.30 8.11
CA TYR A 209 1.68 -7.37 9.50
C TYR A 209 0.40 -8.21 9.67
N PHE A 210 -0.65 -7.92 8.90
CA PHE A 210 -1.90 -8.67 8.98
C PHE A 210 -1.77 -10.11 8.50
N ARG A 211 -0.94 -10.37 7.49
CA ARG A 211 -0.73 -11.71 6.95
C ARG A 211 0.04 -12.61 7.89
N PHE A 212 1.07 -12.09 8.55
CA PHE A 212 2.01 -12.91 9.31
C PHE A 212 1.99 -12.63 10.81
N ILE A 213 2.00 -11.38 11.25
CA ILE A 213 2.10 -11.04 12.67
C ILE A 213 0.73 -11.19 13.34
N TYR A 214 -0.25 -10.43 12.89
CA TYR A 214 -1.60 -10.46 13.48
C TYR A 214 -2.27 -11.83 13.35
N ALA A 215 -2.12 -12.48 12.19
CA ALA A 215 -2.69 -13.81 11.95
C ALA A 215 -2.08 -14.91 12.84
N ASN A 216 -0.89 -14.68 13.41
CA ASN A 216 -0.17 -15.60 14.29
C ASN A 216 0.14 -14.94 15.64
N GLN A 217 -0.73 -14.05 16.11
CA GLN A 217 -0.52 -13.30 17.35
C GLN A 217 -0.25 -14.20 18.56
N SER A 218 -0.85 -15.39 18.61
CA SER A 218 -0.58 -16.38 19.64
C SER A 218 0.89 -16.82 19.70
N LEU A 219 1.58 -16.92 18.55
CA LEU A 219 3.02 -17.22 18.53
C LEU A 219 3.83 -16.07 19.13
N VAL A 220 3.44 -14.83 18.83
CA VAL A 220 4.09 -13.63 19.39
C VAL A 220 3.91 -13.58 20.91
N GLU A 221 2.68 -13.80 21.40
CA GLU A 221 2.34 -13.79 22.82
C GLU A 221 3.04 -14.91 23.62
N LEU A 222 3.27 -16.06 22.99
CA LEU A 222 3.99 -17.18 23.57
C LEU A 222 5.51 -17.09 23.41
N GLY A 223 6.03 -16.04 22.74
CA GLY A 223 7.47 -15.89 22.48
C GLY A 223 8.03 -16.90 21.47
N GLN A 224 7.18 -17.51 20.64
CA GLN A 224 7.56 -18.54 19.66
C GLN A 224 8.03 -17.93 18.34
N TYR A 225 9.05 -17.07 18.41
CA TYR A 225 9.52 -16.27 17.25
C TYR A 225 10.13 -17.13 16.13
N ASP A 226 10.79 -18.26 16.46
CA ASP A 226 11.31 -19.19 15.45
C ASP A 226 10.21 -19.88 14.65
N LEU A 227 9.07 -20.17 15.28
CA LEU A 227 7.91 -20.69 14.58
C LEU A 227 7.28 -19.60 13.69
N LEU A 228 7.20 -18.37 14.17
CA LEU A 228 6.73 -17.24 13.38
C LEU A 228 7.61 -17.03 12.13
N LYS A 229 8.94 -17.05 12.31
CA LYS A 229 9.92 -17.01 11.22
C LYS A 229 9.68 -18.12 10.20
N SER A 230 9.48 -19.35 10.69
CA SER A 230 9.21 -20.51 9.83
C SER A 230 7.92 -20.35 9.00
N VAL A 231 6.86 -19.77 9.58
CA VAL A 231 5.62 -19.45 8.86
C VAL A 231 5.86 -18.41 7.76
N ILE A 232 6.63 -17.36 8.07
CA ILE A 232 6.99 -16.32 7.10
C ILE A 232 7.76 -16.92 5.93
N LEU A 233 8.82 -17.69 6.21
CA LEU A 233 9.66 -18.28 5.17
C LEU A 233 8.91 -19.30 4.30
N ARG A 234 8.03 -20.10 4.89
CA ARG A 234 7.19 -21.05 4.14
C ARG A 234 6.30 -20.36 3.10
N ASP A 235 5.67 -19.24 3.48
CA ASP A 235 4.69 -18.56 2.65
C ASP A 235 5.30 -17.38 1.83
N TYR A 236 6.59 -17.12 2.01
CA TYR A 236 7.30 -15.95 1.48
C TYR A 236 7.15 -15.79 -0.04
N GLU A 237 7.43 -16.85 -0.82
CA GLU A 237 7.40 -16.76 -2.28
C GLU A 237 5.98 -16.44 -2.80
N THR A 238 4.96 -17.08 -2.22
CA THR A 238 3.57 -16.84 -2.61
C THR A 238 3.14 -15.42 -2.25
N PHE A 239 3.50 -14.94 -1.06
CA PHE A 239 3.16 -13.61 -0.59
C PHE A 239 3.85 -12.52 -1.40
N THR A 240 5.12 -12.69 -1.71
CA THR A 240 5.92 -11.71 -2.45
C THR A 240 5.59 -11.62 -3.93
N GLY A 241 4.84 -12.58 -4.49
CA GLY A 241 4.31 -12.47 -5.85
C GLY A 241 3.51 -11.18 -6.07
N LYS A 242 2.54 -10.90 -5.19
CA LYS A 242 1.77 -9.65 -5.24
C LYS A 242 2.59 -8.40 -4.88
N THR A 243 3.62 -8.55 -4.07
CA THR A 243 4.57 -7.46 -3.80
C THR A 243 5.36 -7.09 -5.05
N LEU A 244 5.79 -8.09 -5.81
CA LEU A 244 6.53 -7.90 -7.06
C LEU A 244 5.67 -7.20 -8.13
N GLU A 245 4.40 -7.59 -8.27
CA GLU A 245 3.45 -6.89 -9.14
C GLU A 245 3.31 -5.41 -8.75
N GLN A 246 3.20 -5.11 -7.46
CA GLN A 246 3.11 -3.74 -6.97
C GLN A 246 4.42 -2.97 -7.18
N TYR A 247 5.57 -3.61 -6.96
CA TYR A 247 6.89 -3.05 -7.22
C TYR A 247 7.02 -2.62 -8.68
N PHE A 248 6.70 -3.50 -9.63
CA PHE A 248 6.78 -3.16 -11.05
C PHE A 248 5.73 -2.14 -11.48
N THR A 249 4.52 -2.19 -10.92
CA THR A 249 3.51 -1.15 -11.18
C THR A 249 4.05 0.23 -10.79
N ASN A 250 4.69 0.35 -9.62
CA ASN A 250 5.27 1.61 -9.16
C ASN A 250 6.51 2.00 -9.95
N LYS A 251 7.40 1.04 -10.30
CA LYS A 251 8.59 1.27 -11.13
C LYS A 251 8.22 1.79 -12.52
N ILE A 252 7.27 1.14 -13.20
CA ILE A 252 6.80 1.56 -14.52
C ILE A 252 6.18 2.97 -14.45
N ASN A 253 5.40 3.25 -13.41
CA ASN A 253 4.79 4.57 -13.21
C ASN A 253 5.83 5.66 -12.88
N GLU A 254 6.95 5.31 -12.28
CA GLU A 254 8.08 6.21 -12.02
C GLU A 254 8.87 6.53 -13.28
N GLU A 255 9.12 5.52 -14.11
CA GLU A 255 10.00 5.60 -15.29
C GLU A 255 9.31 6.14 -16.54
N ARG A 256 7.98 6.16 -16.58
CA ARG A 256 7.20 6.47 -17.79
C ARG A 256 6.11 7.51 -17.53
N GLN A 257 5.85 8.34 -18.53
CA GLN A 257 4.67 9.20 -18.54
C GLN A 257 3.45 8.37 -18.96
N LEU A 258 2.54 8.14 -18.03
CA LEU A 258 1.36 7.31 -18.26
C LEU A 258 0.08 8.10 -17.96
N THR A 259 -0.96 7.81 -18.72
CA THR A 259 -2.31 8.32 -18.44
C THR A 259 -3.09 7.37 -17.54
N ARG A 260 -2.78 6.07 -17.63
CA ARG A 260 -3.37 5.02 -16.77
C ARG A 260 -2.38 3.89 -16.54
N ILE A 261 -2.47 3.31 -15.34
CA ILE A 261 -1.75 2.08 -15.00
C ILE A 261 -2.61 1.24 -14.04
N GLY A 262 -2.62 -0.07 -14.21
CA GLY A 262 -3.33 -1.00 -13.33
C GLY A 262 -3.43 -2.39 -13.93
N GLY A 263 -4.11 -3.30 -13.23
CA GLY A 263 -4.39 -4.65 -13.71
C GLY A 263 -5.76 -4.74 -14.41
N TRP A 264 -6.01 -5.89 -14.99
CA TRP A 264 -7.32 -6.22 -15.54
C TRP A 264 -7.66 -7.69 -15.27
N TRP A 265 -8.93 -7.94 -14.98
CA TRP A 265 -9.50 -9.29 -14.83
C TRP A 265 -10.94 -9.30 -15.31
N ASP A 266 -11.38 -10.42 -15.83
CA ASP A 266 -12.78 -10.63 -16.20
C ASP A 266 -13.66 -10.89 -14.96
N ARG A 267 -14.98 -11.00 -15.18
CA ARG A 267 -15.93 -11.21 -14.08
C ARG A 267 -15.75 -12.55 -13.37
N LYS A 268 -15.22 -13.55 -14.08
CA LYS A 268 -15.01 -14.90 -13.54
C LYS A 268 -13.65 -15.05 -12.87
N GLY A 269 -12.70 -14.10 -13.14
CA GLY A 269 -11.33 -14.20 -12.68
C GLY A 269 -10.48 -15.22 -13.43
N GLU A 270 -10.97 -15.71 -14.58
CA GLU A 270 -10.28 -16.69 -15.43
C GLU A 270 -9.15 -16.03 -16.25
N ASN A 271 -9.36 -14.77 -16.62
CA ASN A 271 -8.38 -13.96 -17.36
C ASN A 271 -7.93 -12.80 -16.49
N GLU A 272 -6.67 -12.80 -16.10
CA GLU A 272 -6.05 -11.71 -15.32
C GLU A 272 -4.76 -11.27 -15.99
N ILE A 273 -4.58 -9.95 -16.15
CA ILE A 273 -3.36 -9.30 -16.65
C ILE A 273 -2.79 -8.50 -15.48
N ASP A 274 -1.54 -8.77 -15.13
CA ASP A 274 -0.92 -8.28 -13.91
C ASP A 274 -0.75 -6.76 -13.94
N VAL A 275 -0.19 -6.20 -15.04
CA VAL A 275 -0.03 -4.75 -15.22
C VAL A 275 -0.33 -4.36 -16.67
N ILE A 276 -1.07 -3.27 -16.83
CA ILE A 276 -1.33 -2.59 -18.11
C ILE A 276 -0.91 -1.14 -17.94
N ALA A 277 -0.03 -0.65 -18.79
CA ALA A 277 0.46 0.73 -18.81
C ALA A 277 -0.01 1.42 -20.09
N VAL A 278 -0.70 2.54 -19.96
CA VAL A 278 -1.34 3.26 -21.06
C VAL A 278 -0.84 4.69 -21.13
N ASN A 279 -0.51 5.15 -22.33
CA ASN A 279 -0.31 6.56 -22.65
C ASN A 279 -1.27 6.94 -23.78
N ASP A 280 -2.33 7.65 -23.45
CA ASP A 280 -3.36 8.06 -24.40
C ASP A 280 -2.85 9.15 -25.37
N PHE A 281 -1.78 9.88 -25.03
CA PHE A 281 -1.20 10.91 -25.90
C PHE A 281 -0.33 10.28 -27.02
N GLU A 282 0.33 9.20 -26.72
CA GLU A 282 1.19 8.46 -27.65
C GLU A 282 0.46 7.28 -28.30
N ASN A 283 -0.79 7.02 -27.91
CA ASN A 283 -1.56 5.85 -28.32
C ASN A 283 -0.79 4.54 -28.10
N THR A 284 -0.19 4.37 -26.91
CA THR A 284 0.52 3.15 -26.52
C THR A 284 -0.20 2.42 -25.38
N CYS A 285 -0.20 1.11 -25.43
CA CYS A 285 -0.80 0.26 -24.39
C CYS A 285 0.03 -1.02 -24.22
N ASP A 286 0.80 -1.08 -23.15
CA ASP A 286 1.71 -2.19 -22.87
C ASP A 286 1.15 -3.09 -21.78
N PHE A 287 1.27 -4.38 -22.01
CA PHE A 287 0.74 -5.45 -21.16
C PHE A 287 1.88 -6.27 -20.57
N TYR A 288 1.88 -6.44 -19.25
CA TYR A 288 2.94 -7.14 -18.56
C TYR A 288 2.41 -8.36 -17.81
N GLU A 289 3.12 -9.47 -17.93
CA GLU A 289 3.03 -10.62 -17.03
C GLU A 289 4.21 -10.55 -16.06
N VAL A 290 3.90 -10.58 -14.75
CA VAL A 290 4.90 -10.48 -13.68
C VAL A 290 5.03 -11.83 -12.99
N LYS A 291 6.23 -12.40 -12.98
CA LYS A 291 6.53 -13.67 -12.30
C LYS A 291 7.85 -13.57 -11.54
N ARG A 292 7.96 -14.25 -10.41
CA ARG A 292 9.24 -14.31 -9.68
C ARG A 292 10.37 -14.91 -10.53
N GLN A 293 10.06 -15.94 -11.29
CA GLN A 293 11.02 -16.65 -12.15
C GLN A 293 10.73 -16.35 -13.61
N ALA A 294 11.73 -15.89 -14.37
CA ALA A 294 11.58 -15.57 -15.78
C ALA A 294 11.07 -16.76 -16.61
N GLY A 295 11.50 -18.00 -16.28
CA GLY A 295 11.04 -19.21 -16.97
C GLY A 295 9.55 -19.55 -16.78
N ARG A 296 8.84 -18.85 -15.88
CA ARG A 296 7.38 -19.00 -15.70
C ARG A 296 6.56 -18.00 -16.48
N ILE A 297 7.19 -17.06 -17.18
CA ILE A 297 6.52 -16.07 -18.03
C ILE A 297 6.05 -16.77 -19.31
N ASN A 298 4.76 -16.60 -19.65
CA ASN A 298 4.18 -17.16 -20.85
C ASN A 298 3.53 -16.07 -21.72
N LEU A 299 4.32 -15.50 -22.63
CA LEU A 299 3.86 -14.42 -23.51
C LEU A 299 2.75 -14.84 -24.49
N LEU A 300 2.70 -16.12 -24.91
CA LEU A 300 1.61 -16.61 -25.74
C LEU A 300 0.28 -16.55 -24.99
N LYS A 301 0.27 -17.04 -23.73
CA LYS A 301 -0.90 -16.96 -22.86
C LYS A 301 -1.28 -15.52 -22.54
N LEU A 302 -0.27 -14.63 -22.34
CA LEU A 302 -0.53 -13.21 -22.17
C LEU A 302 -1.22 -12.61 -23.39
N ALA A 303 -0.75 -12.94 -24.60
CA ALA A 303 -1.35 -12.47 -25.86
C ALA A 303 -2.84 -12.91 -26.00
N GLU A 304 -3.18 -14.13 -25.58
CA GLU A 304 -4.57 -14.59 -25.53
C GLU A 304 -5.41 -13.73 -24.58
N LYS A 305 -4.91 -13.46 -23.36
CA LYS A 305 -5.59 -12.60 -22.38
C LYS A 305 -5.75 -11.17 -22.92
N VAL A 306 -4.76 -10.64 -23.64
CA VAL A 306 -4.84 -9.32 -24.30
C VAL A 306 -5.94 -9.30 -25.38
N ASN A 307 -6.14 -10.37 -26.14
CA ASN A 307 -7.24 -10.46 -27.10
C ASN A 307 -8.61 -10.45 -26.40
N ASN A 308 -8.74 -11.14 -25.24
CA ASN A 308 -9.94 -11.09 -24.41
C ASN A 308 -10.18 -9.68 -23.85
N PHE A 309 -9.13 -9.02 -23.36
CA PHE A 309 -9.18 -7.63 -22.92
C PHE A 309 -9.64 -6.69 -24.05
N LYS A 310 -9.02 -6.76 -25.25
CA LYS A 310 -9.43 -5.96 -26.42
C LYS A 310 -10.91 -6.14 -26.76
N SER A 311 -11.40 -7.35 -26.68
CA SER A 311 -12.82 -7.65 -26.94
C SER A 311 -13.75 -7.01 -25.90
N ALA A 312 -13.30 -6.96 -24.65
CA ALA A 312 -14.09 -6.40 -23.53
C ALA A 312 -14.10 -4.85 -23.50
N VAL A 313 -13.05 -4.17 -24.01
CA VAL A 313 -12.87 -2.71 -23.87
C VAL A 313 -12.92 -1.96 -25.21
N LYS A 314 -13.29 -2.62 -26.34
CA LYS A 314 -13.53 -1.92 -27.63
C LYS A 314 -14.53 -0.76 -27.44
N PRO A 315 -14.32 0.40 -28.00
CA PRO A 315 -13.29 0.85 -28.95
C PRO A 315 -12.12 1.64 -28.30
N VAL A 316 -11.93 1.57 -27.00
CA VAL A 316 -11.11 2.51 -26.22
C VAL A 316 -9.61 2.47 -26.59
N ILE A 317 -9.12 1.31 -27.02
CA ILE A 317 -7.70 1.12 -27.40
C ILE A 317 -7.54 0.80 -28.90
N ASP A 318 -8.56 1.11 -29.69
CA ASP A 318 -8.46 0.90 -31.14
C ASP A 318 -7.42 1.85 -31.75
N GLY A 319 -6.52 1.32 -32.54
CA GLY A 319 -5.40 2.07 -33.12
C GLY A 319 -4.18 2.28 -32.20
N TYR A 320 -4.18 1.72 -30.97
CA TYR A 320 -2.99 1.83 -30.10
C TYR A 320 -1.90 0.85 -30.54
N SER A 321 -0.64 1.29 -30.44
CA SER A 321 0.52 0.39 -30.47
C SER A 321 0.52 -0.46 -29.21
N ILE A 322 0.64 -1.78 -29.38
CA ILE A 322 0.51 -2.74 -28.29
C ILE A 322 1.75 -3.59 -28.19
N GLN A 323 2.28 -3.71 -26.97
CA GLN A 323 3.37 -4.61 -26.63
C GLN A 323 2.95 -5.58 -25.52
N THR A 324 3.48 -6.79 -25.56
CA THR A 324 3.36 -7.79 -24.48
C THR A 324 4.74 -8.11 -23.95
N LEU A 325 4.94 -7.92 -22.66
CA LEU A 325 6.23 -7.96 -22.00
C LEU A 325 6.17 -8.86 -20.75
N GLY A 326 7.28 -9.50 -20.44
CA GLY A 326 7.44 -10.27 -19.22
C GLY A 326 8.38 -9.56 -18.27
N LEU A 327 8.04 -9.51 -17.00
CA LEU A 327 8.88 -8.97 -15.93
C LEU A 327 9.10 -10.02 -14.83
N SER A 328 10.32 -10.11 -14.37
CA SER A 328 10.70 -11.05 -13.32
C SER A 328 11.62 -10.42 -12.28
N MET A 329 12.04 -11.20 -11.29
CA MET A 329 13.05 -10.76 -10.33
C MET A 329 14.34 -10.25 -10.99
N ASN A 330 14.67 -10.71 -12.20
CA ASN A 330 15.88 -10.27 -12.91
C ASN A 330 15.79 -8.81 -13.38
N ASP A 331 14.58 -8.26 -13.46
CA ASP A 331 14.30 -6.92 -14.00
C ASP A 331 14.13 -5.84 -12.90
N MET A 332 14.37 -6.21 -11.63
CA MET A 332 14.29 -5.31 -10.48
C MET A 332 15.42 -4.29 -10.41
#